data_7d330f9041a3d46226d2febc5af64afe
#
_entry.id   7d330f9041a3d46226d2febc5af64afe
#
_cell.length_a   1.000
_cell.length_b   1.000
_cell.length_c   1.000
_cell.angle_alpha   90.00
_cell.angle_beta   90.00
_cell.angle_gamma   90.00
#
_symmetry.space_group_name_H-M   'P 1'
#
loop_
_entity.id
_entity.type
_entity.pdbx_description
1 polymer ?
#
loop_
_entity_poly.entity_id
_entity_poly.type
_entity_poly.pdbx_seq_one_letter_code
_entity_poly.pdbx_strand_id
1 'polypeptide(L)'
;MVQDEPQAAMVRMWGSGKIQRLMNPDMPWNEEIRATWARMERLAASPANRALLMPLMTELDVRAVLPTIRVPTLVVHHAENALIPPAKGRYIAEHIPDAKYVELPSRNWYHQVEPGWRESFQEVAEFLTGEQTDVADDRVLATVLFTDIVDSTRRAAQMGDRDWHALLDAHDAVVRSQLARFRAAR
;
A
#
# COMPACT_ATOMS: atom_id res chain seq x y z
N MET A 1 -26.07 10.53 -22.19
CA MET A 1 -25.59 11.92 -22.05
C MET A 1 -25.56 12.45 -20.62
N VAL A 2 -26.03 11.69 -19.61
CA VAL A 2 -26.01 12.09 -18.18
C VAL A 2 -24.87 11.43 -17.37
N GLN A 3 -24.16 10.47 -17.94
CA GLN A 3 -23.06 9.74 -17.24
C GLN A 3 -21.69 10.43 -17.32
N ASP A 4 -21.53 11.45 -18.17
CA ASP A 4 -20.22 12.09 -18.41
C ASP A 4 -19.86 13.18 -17.39
N GLU A 5 -20.81 13.72 -16.66
CA GLU A 5 -20.57 14.85 -15.74
C GLU A 5 -19.67 14.50 -14.52
N PRO A 6 -19.85 13.37 -13.81
CA PRO A 6 -19.01 13.04 -12.67
C PRO A 6 -17.56 12.75 -13.11
N GLN A 7 -17.37 12.09 -14.23
CA GLN A 7 -16.04 11.77 -14.78
C GLN A 7 -15.31 13.04 -15.22
N ALA A 8 -16.01 13.90 -15.96
CA ALA A 8 -15.47 15.20 -16.36
C ALA A 8 -15.11 16.07 -15.16
N ALA A 9 -15.90 16.02 -14.08
CA ALA A 9 -15.57 16.71 -12.84
C ALA A 9 -14.29 16.16 -12.19
N MET A 10 -14.10 14.84 -12.15
CA MET A 10 -12.87 14.22 -11.63
C MET A 10 -11.65 14.61 -12.46
N VAL A 11 -11.75 14.65 -13.78
CA VAL A 11 -10.65 15.10 -14.66
C VAL A 11 -10.31 16.56 -14.40
N ARG A 12 -11.32 17.43 -14.25
CA ARG A 12 -11.10 18.86 -13.95
C ARG A 12 -10.43 19.10 -12.59
N MET A 13 -10.69 18.24 -11.61
CA MET A 13 -10.09 18.32 -10.29
C MET A 13 -8.71 17.66 -10.22
N TRP A 14 -8.29 16.91 -11.24
CA TRP A 14 -7.02 16.18 -11.26
C TRP A 14 -5.84 17.14 -11.11
N GLY A 15 -4.90 16.80 -10.25
CA GLY A 15 -3.73 17.63 -9.93
C GLY A 15 -3.98 18.70 -8.86
N SER A 16 -5.22 18.82 -8.35
CA SER A 16 -5.57 19.75 -7.28
C SER A 16 -5.44 19.15 -5.88
N GLY A 17 -5.37 17.85 -5.75
CA GLY A 17 -5.42 17.07 -4.50
C GLY A 17 -6.83 16.95 -3.91
N LYS A 18 -7.83 17.62 -4.47
CA LYS A 18 -9.20 17.65 -3.91
C LYS A 18 -9.95 16.32 -4.07
N ILE A 19 -9.58 15.51 -5.05
CA ILE A 19 -10.20 14.20 -5.29
C ILE A 19 -10.06 13.32 -4.06
N GLN A 20 -8.92 13.38 -3.40
CA GLN A 20 -8.63 12.56 -2.21
C GLN A 20 -9.57 12.90 -1.04
N ARG A 21 -9.98 14.16 -0.91
CA ARG A 21 -10.95 14.56 0.10
C ARG A 21 -12.33 13.94 -0.13
N LEU A 22 -12.73 13.79 -1.41
CA LEU A 22 -13.97 13.10 -1.77
C LEU A 22 -13.90 11.60 -1.53
N MET A 23 -12.74 11.00 -1.81
CA MET A 23 -12.54 9.56 -1.68
C MET A 23 -12.31 9.12 -0.23
N ASN A 24 -11.79 10.02 0.61
CA ASN A 24 -11.42 9.75 2.00
C ASN A 24 -11.96 10.87 2.91
N PRO A 25 -13.26 10.89 3.17
CA PRO A 25 -13.91 11.99 3.89
C PRO A 25 -13.47 12.10 5.36
N ASP A 26 -12.98 11.03 5.98
CA ASP A 26 -12.54 11.04 7.37
C ASP A 26 -11.03 11.28 7.53
N MET A 27 -10.30 11.33 6.41
CA MET A 27 -8.86 11.62 6.45
C MET A 27 -8.61 13.02 7.03
N PRO A 28 -7.64 13.19 7.94
CA PRO A 28 -7.18 14.51 8.34
C PRO A 28 -6.86 15.37 7.12
N TRP A 29 -7.31 16.63 7.12
CA TRP A 29 -7.21 17.48 5.94
C TRP A 29 -6.68 18.87 6.28
N ASN A 30 -5.58 19.23 5.65
CA ASN A 30 -4.99 20.56 5.70
C ASN A 30 -4.32 20.87 4.35
N GLU A 31 -3.74 22.04 4.21
CA GLU A 31 -3.12 22.50 2.97
C GLU A 31 -1.88 21.68 2.58
N GLU A 32 -1.10 21.21 3.55
CA GLU A 32 0.09 20.38 3.33
C GLU A 32 -0.31 19.01 2.74
N ILE A 33 -1.32 18.37 3.34
CA ILE A 33 -1.87 17.10 2.86
C ILE A 33 -2.44 17.27 1.46
N ARG A 34 -3.22 18.35 1.22
CA ARG A 34 -3.75 18.65 -0.10
C ARG A 34 -2.64 18.84 -1.14
N ALA A 35 -1.59 19.58 -0.81
CA ALA A 35 -0.46 19.85 -1.70
C ALA A 35 0.31 18.55 -2.03
N THR A 36 0.48 17.67 -1.05
CA THR A 36 1.10 16.35 -1.24
C THR A 36 0.30 15.51 -2.23
N TRP A 37 -1.01 15.38 -2.04
CA TRP A 37 -1.87 14.65 -2.97
C TRP A 37 -1.91 15.28 -4.35
N ALA A 38 -1.98 16.61 -4.43
CA ALA A 38 -1.91 17.31 -5.70
C ALA A 38 -0.61 17.02 -6.47
N ARG A 39 0.51 16.92 -5.76
CA ARG A 39 1.79 16.53 -6.36
C ARG A 39 1.76 15.07 -6.83
N MET A 40 1.24 14.15 -6.03
CA MET A 40 1.11 12.73 -6.41
C MET A 40 0.24 12.54 -7.65
N GLU A 41 -0.91 13.21 -7.71
CA GLU A 41 -1.80 13.19 -8.88
C GLU A 41 -1.07 13.66 -10.15
N ARG A 42 -0.34 14.78 -10.08
CA ARG A 42 0.42 15.30 -11.23
C ARG A 42 1.58 14.40 -11.66
N LEU A 43 2.21 13.72 -10.72
CA LEU A 43 3.29 12.76 -11.03
C LEU A 43 2.74 11.46 -11.62
N ALA A 44 1.54 11.04 -11.21
CA ALA A 44 0.91 9.81 -11.68
C ALA A 44 0.42 9.94 -13.14
N ALA A 45 -0.22 11.05 -13.49
CA ALA A 45 -0.69 11.28 -14.86
C ALA A 45 -0.95 12.77 -15.13
N SER A 46 -0.81 13.19 -16.38
CA SER A 46 -1.33 14.47 -16.82
C SER A 46 -2.86 14.46 -16.87
N PRO A 47 -3.55 15.62 -16.76
CA PRO A 47 -5.01 15.69 -16.94
C PRO A 47 -5.48 15.10 -18.29
N ALA A 48 -4.70 15.29 -19.35
CA ALA A 48 -5.01 14.74 -20.66
C ALA A 48 -4.96 13.19 -20.67
N ASN A 49 -3.91 12.61 -20.08
CA ASN A 49 -3.83 11.16 -19.94
C ASN A 49 -4.93 10.60 -19.03
N ARG A 50 -5.29 11.32 -17.95
CA ARG A 50 -6.40 10.95 -17.10
C ARG A 50 -7.72 10.92 -17.86
N ALA A 51 -7.95 11.92 -18.73
CA ALA A 51 -9.15 11.98 -19.57
C ALA A 51 -9.25 10.80 -20.56
N LEU A 52 -8.11 10.33 -21.09
CA LEU A 52 -8.05 9.15 -21.97
C LEU A 52 -8.30 7.84 -21.20
N LEU A 53 -7.83 7.73 -19.97
CA LEU A 53 -7.95 6.51 -19.15
C LEU A 53 -9.36 6.31 -18.58
N MET A 54 -10.09 7.40 -18.30
CA MET A 54 -11.40 7.31 -17.65
C MET A 54 -12.43 6.48 -18.44
N PRO A 55 -12.62 6.67 -19.76
CA PRO A 55 -13.51 5.82 -20.54
C PRO A 55 -13.10 4.35 -20.50
N LEU A 56 -11.81 4.04 -20.65
CA LEU A 56 -11.30 2.67 -20.59
C LEU A 56 -11.63 1.98 -19.26
N MET A 57 -11.50 2.71 -18.14
CA MET A 57 -11.83 2.16 -16.82
C MET A 57 -13.33 1.87 -16.65
N THR A 58 -14.19 2.62 -17.33
CA THR A 58 -15.64 2.46 -17.20
C THR A 58 -16.22 1.43 -18.18
N GLU A 59 -15.56 1.23 -19.30
CA GLU A 59 -15.95 0.25 -20.33
C GLU A 59 -15.39 -1.15 -20.03
N LEU A 60 -14.38 -1.25 -19.18
CA LEU A 60 -13.76 -2.53 -18.83
C LEU A 60 -14.73 -3.44 -18.08
N ASP A 61 -15.09 -4.55 -18.71
CA ASP A 61 -15.92 -5.61 -18.10
C ASP A 61 -15.08 -6.88 -17.90
N VAL A 62 -14.78 -7.18 -16.65
CA VAL A 62 -13.98 -8.35 -16.25
C VAL A 62 -14.82 -9.48 -15.68
N ARG A 63 -16.16 -9.39 -15.69
CA ARG A 63 -17.05 -10.37 -15.06
C ARG A 63 -16.84 -11.78 -15.59
N ALA A 64 -16.57 -11.92 -16.89
CA ALA A 64 -16.32 -13.23 -17.51
C ALA A 64 -15.02 -13.89 -17.04
N VAL A 65 -14.07 -13.11 -16.48
CA VAL A 65 -12.78 -13.62 -15.98
C VAL A 65 -12.89 -14.15 -14.55
N LEU A 66 -13.79 -13.60 -13.72
CA LEU A 66 -13.90 -13.95 -12.30
C LEU A 66 -14.00 -15.46 -12.05
N PRO A 67 -14.86 -16.23 -12.77
CA PRO A 67 -14.96 -17.68 -12.58
C PRO A 67 -13.72 -18.47 -13.00
N THR A 68 -12.76 -17.84 -13.67
CA THR A 68 -11.52 -18.51 -14.13
C THR A 68 -10.36 -18.36 -13.13
N ILE A 69 -10.50 -17.52 -12.14
CA ILE A 69 -9.48 -17.30 -11.10
C ILE A 69 -9.37 -18.57 -10.24
N ARG A 70 -8.14 -19.08 -10.08
CA ARG A 70 -7.85 -20.34 -9.35
C ARG A 70 -6.90 -20.13 -8.15
N VAL A 71 -6.44 -18.91 -7.96
CA VAL A 71 -5.58 -18.57 -6.81
C VAL A 71 -6.44 -18.24 -5.60
N PRO A 72 -5.98 -18.52 -4.37
CA PRO A 72 -6.66 -18.04 -3.16
C PRO A 72 -6.89 -16.55 -3.26
N THR A 73 -8.13 -16.12 -3.02
CA THR A 73 -8.52 -14.73 -3.21
C THR A 73 -9.22 -14.20 -1.96
N LEU A 74 -8.76 -13.06 -1.47
CA LEU A 74 -9.42 -12.27 -0.43
C LEU A 74 -9.92 -10.97 -1.05
N VAL A 75 -11.21 -10.70 -0.94
CA VAL A 75 -11.84 -9.44 -1.34
C VAL A 75 -12.16 -8.63 -0.09
N VAL A 76 -11.49 -7.48 0.05
CA VAL A 76 -11.73 -6.55 1.15
C VAL A 76 -12.46 -5.33 0.62
N HIS A 77 -13.54 -4.93 1.25
CA HIS A 77 -14.33 -3.77 0.83
C HIS A 77 -14.78 -2.93 2.03
N HIS A 78 -14.96 -1.65 1.82
CA HIS A 78 -15.44 -0.72 2.85
C HIS A 78 -16.97 -0.58 2.76
N ALA A 79 -17.65 -0.82 3.88
CA ALA A 79 -19.12 -0.91 3.96
C ALA A 79 -19.85 0.36 3.49
N GLU A 80 -19.27 1.52 3.77
CA GLU A 80 -19.89 2.82 3.49
C GLU A 80 -19.21 3.57 2.33
N ASN A 81 -18.44 2.85 1.49
CA ASN A 81 -17.78 3.48 0.35
C ASN A 81 -18.81 4.01 -0.66
N ALA A 82 -18.91 5.33 -0.76
CA ALA A 82 -19.89 6.00 -1.61
C ALA A 82 -19.59 5.91 -3.11
N LEU A 83 -18.31 5.71 -3.49
CA LEU A 83 -17.88 5.66 -4.88
C LEU A 83 -18.06 4.27 -5.48
N ILE A 84 -17.74 3.25 -4.70
CA ILE A 84 -17.91 1.84 -5.10
C ILE A 84 -18.78 1.16 -4.06
N PRO A 85 -20.06 0.95 -4.34
CA PRO A 85 -20.97 0.29 -3.41
C PRO A 85 -20.49 -1.12 -3.01
N PRO A 86 -20.65 -1.55 -1.76
CA PRO A 86 -20.24 -2.88 -1.26
C PRO A 86 -20.77 -4.05 -2.09
N ALA A 87 -21.95 -3.90 -2.68
CA ALA A 87 -22.52 -4.90 -3.58
C ALA A 87 -21.59 -5.30 -4.74
N LYS A 88 -20.70 -4.40 -5.20
CA LYS A 88 -19.72 -4.73 -6.24
C LYS A 88 -18.60 -5.63 -5.71
N GLY A 89 -18.14 -5.38 -4.49
CA GLY A 89 -17.15 -6.24 -3.82
C GLY A 89 -17.71 -7.64 -3.53
N ARG A 90 -18.94 -7.71 -3.03
CA ARG A 90 -19.65 -8.98 -2.81
C ARG A 90 -19.83 -9.76 -4.10
N TYR A 91 -20.26 -9.07 -5.18
CA TYR A 91 -20.38 -9.69 -6.51
C TYR A 91 -19.07 -10.33 -6.96
N ILE A 92 -17.93 -9.62 -6.79
CA ILE A 92 -16.60 -10.16 -7.16
C ILE A 92 -16.32 -11.43 -6.36
N ALA A 93 -16.50 -11.40 -5.03
CA ALA A 93 -16.24 -12.55 -4.17
C ALA A 93 -17.16 -13.74 -4.49
N GLU A 94 -18.43 -13.50 -4.80
CA GLU A 94 -19.40 -14.53 -5.16
C GLU A 94 -19.10 -15.22 -6.50
N HIS A 95 -18.36 -14.54 -7.39
CA HIS A 95 -18.06 -15.06 -8.73
C HIS A 95 -16.62 -15.59 -8.87
N ILE A 96 -15.80 -15.47 -7.84
CA ILE A 96 -14.48 -16.11 -7.80
C ILE A 96 -14.57 -17.37 -6.93
N PRO A 97 -14.23 -18.57 -7.46
CA PRO A 97 -14.25 -19.80 -6.68
C PRO A 97 -13.45 -19.68 -5.38
N ASP A 98 -14.05 -20.06 -4.27
CA ASP A 98 -13.45 -20.10 -2.93
C ASP A 98 -12.90 -18.76 -2.41
N ALA A 99 -13.34 -17.63 -2.98
CA ALA A 99 -12.93 -16.32 -2.49
C ALA A 99 -13.54 -16.03 -1.10
N LYS A 100 -12.72 -15.44 -0.23
CA LYS A 100 -13.17 -14.87 1.04
C LYS A 100 -13.59 -13.42 0.83
N TYR A 101 -14.62 -12.97 1.56
CA TYR A 101 -15.08 -11.59 1.57
C TYR A 101 -15.01 -11.01 2.98
N VAL A 102 -14.38 -9.85 3.10
CA VAL A 102 -14.30 -9.08 4.36
C VAL A 102 -14.82 -7.67 4.10
N GLU A 103 -15.77 -7.25 4.94
CA GLU A 103 -16.34 -5.91 4.89
C GLU A 103 -15.87 -5.11 6.11
N LEU A 104 -15.16 -4.02 5.86
CA LEU A 104 -14.61 -3.15 6.90
C LEU A 104 -15.57 -1.99 7.18
N PRO A 105 -15.79 -1.60 8.44
CA PRO A 105 -16.69 -0.53 8.82
C PRO A 105 -16.09 0.85 8.53
N SER A 106 -16.02 1.24 7.27
CA SER A 106 -15.43 2.49 6.83
C SER A 106 -16.09 3.00 5.56
N ARG A 107 -15.93 4.29 5.31
CA ARG A 107 -16.34 4.97 4.07
C ARG A 107 -15.17 5.51 3.24
N ASN A 108 -13.95 5.43 3.76
CA ASN A 108 -12.77 5.89 3.05
C ASN A 108 -12.36 4.90 1.96
N TRP A 109 -11.68 5.40 0.94
CA TRP A 109 -11.09 4.56 -0.10
C TRP A 109 -9.80 3.86 0.38
N TYR A 110 -8.99 4.59 1.14
CA TYR A 110 -7.73 4.08 1.67
C TYR A 110 -7.89 3.73 3.15
N HIS A 111 -7.81 2.46 3.49
CA HIS A 111 -7.84 2.00 4.87
C HIS A 111 -6.66 2.48 5.71
N GLN A 112 -5.49 2.79 5.08
CA GLN A 112 -4.31 3.29 5.78
C GLN A 112 -4.49 4.66 6.45
N VAL A 113 -5.54 5.40 6.11
CA VAL A 113 -5.81 6.73 6.69
C VAL A 113 -6.76 6.68 7.88
N GLU A 114 -7.17 5.49 8.30
CA GLU A 114 -8.16 5.29 9.35
C GLU A 114 -7.53 4.89 10.69
N PRO A 115 -8.15 5.33 11.81
CA PRO A 115 -7.95 4.64 13.07
C PRO A 115 -8.38 3.18 12.90
N GLY A 116 -7.55 2.22 13.30
CA GLY A 116 -7.91 0.80 13.14
C GLY A 116 -7.47 0.16 11.80
N TRP A 117 -6.67 0.86 10.98
CA TRP A 117 -6.12 0.28 9.76
C TRP A 117 -5.32 -1.01 9.99
N ARG A 118 -4.82 -1.19 11.22
CA ARG A 118 -4.06 -2.38 11.62
C ARG A 118 -4.92 -3.63 11.62
N GLU A 119 -6.16 -3.51 12.09
CA GLU A 119 -7.14 -4.60 12.08
C GLU A 119 -7.43 -5.05 10.65
N SER A 120 -7.50 -4.10 9.72
CA SER A 120 -7.67 -4.40 8.29
C SER A 120 -6.48 -5.15 7.71
N PHE A 121 -5.26 -4.80 8.12
CA PHE A 121 -4.06 -5.53 7.73
C PHE A 121 -3.94 -6.89 8.40
N GLN A 122 -4.52 -7.08 9.57
CA GLN A 122 -4.55 -8.36 10.26
C GLN A 122 -5.31 -9.41 9.44
N GLU A 123 -6.47 -9.07 8.91
CA GLU A 123 -7.24 -9.94 8.00
C GLU A 123 -6.43 -10.34 6.76
N VAL A 124 -5.70 -9.38 6.18
CA VAL A 124 -4.83 -9.65 5.03
C VAL A 124 -3.64 -10.53 5.43
N ALA A 125 -3.00 -10.24 6.56
CA ALA A 125 -1.86 -11.01 7.05
C ALA A 125 -2.27 -12.45 7.38
N GLU A 126 -3.39 -12.65 8.07
CA GLU A 126 -3.95 -13.97 8.37
C GLU A 126 -4.26 -14.75 7.09
N PHE A 127 -4.85 -14.09 6.10
CA PHE A 127 -5.13 -14.72 4.81
C PHE A 127 -3.84 -15.17 4.09
N LEU A 128 -2.78 -14.38 4.16
CA LEU A 128 -1.51 -14.67 3.47
C LEU A 128 -0.65 -15.69 4.20
N THR A 129 -0.67 -15.71 5.53
CA THR A 129 0.22 -16.55 6.34
C THR A 129 -0.47 -17.79 6.91
N GLY A 130 -1.79 -17.77 6.99
CA GLY A 130 -2.59 -18.79 7.68
C GLY A 130 -2.50 -18.71 9.22
N GLU A 131 -1.81 -17.71 9.76
CA GLU A 131 -1.62 -17.51 11.20
C GLU A 131 -2.37 -16.25 11.64
N GLN A 132 -3.12 -16.35 12.75
CA GLN A 132 -3.63 -15.15 13.43
C GLN A 132 -2.44 -14.39 13.99
N THR A 133 -2.09 -13.32 13.31
CA THR A 133 -1.06 -12.41 13.81
C THR A 133 -1.74 -11.45 14.76
N ASP A 134 -1.52 -11.63 16.06
CA ASP A 134 -1.84 -10.59 17.02
C ASP A 134 -0.97 -9.38 16.68
N VAL A 135 -1.56 -8.40 16.01
CA VAL A 135 -0.95 -7.07 15.84
C VAL A 135 -1.08 -6.36 17.19
N ALA A 136 -0.54 -6.99 18.22
CA ALA A 136 -0.34 -6.33 19.47
C ALA A 136 0.47 -5.06 19.19
N ASP A 137 0.13 -3.99 19.87
CA ASP A 137 0.86 -2.72 19.86
C ASP A 137 2.21 -2.94 20.57
N ASP A 138 2.98 -3.87 20.01
CA ASP A 138 4.29 -4.24 20.53
C ASP A 138 5.26 -3.12 20.12
N ARG A 139 5.10 -1.97 20.79
CA ARG A 139 6.11 -0.92 20.77
C ARG A 139 7.35 -1.45 21.44
N VAL A 140 8.08 -2.27 20.72
CA VAL A 140 9.40 -2.67 21.13
C VAL A 140 10.29 -1.43 20.99
N LEU A 141 10.77 -0.94 22.10
CA LEU A 141 11.85 0.04 22.08
C LEU A 141 13.06 -0.65 21.44
N ALA A 142 13.28 -0.42 20.17
CA ALA A 142 14.39 -0.96 19.43
C ALA A 142 15.38 0.15 19.08
N THR A 143 16.65 -0.11 19.34
CA THR A 143 17.73 0.71 18.81
C THR A 143 18.07 0.21 17.41
N VAL A 144 17.93 1.05 16.40
CA VAL A 144 18.35 0.77 15.03
C VAL A 144 19.74 1.35 14.84
N LEU A 145 20.71 0.47 14.56
CA LEU A 145 22.08 0.87 14.27
C LEU A 145 22.32 0.80 12.76
N PHE A 146 22.65 1.94 12.17
CA PHE A 146 23.14 2.02 10.79
C PHE A 146 24.65 2.17 10.81
N THR A 147 25.36 1.30 10.11
CA THR A 147 26.80 1.41 9.90
C THR A 147 27.07 1.57 8.41
N ASP A 148 28.01 2.43 8.06
CA ASP A 148 28.47 2.63 6.69
C ASP A 148 30.01 2.60 6.65
N ILE A 149 30.55 2.12 5.55
CA ILE A 149 31.99 2.10 5.30
C ILE A 149 32.37 3.38 4.55
N VAL A 150 33.14 4.23 5.20
CA VAL A 150 33.62 5.48 4.60
C VAL A 150 34.33 5.20 3.26
N ASP A 151 33.94 5.93 2.23
CA ASP A 151 34.44 5.76 0.86
C ASP A 151 34.20 4.37 0.24
N SER A 152 33.10 3.70 0.62
CA SER A 152 32.78 2.33 0.20
C SER A 152 32.94 2.07 -1.30
N THR A 153 32.40 2.96 -2.15
CA THR A 153 32.50 2.84 -3.61
C THR A 153 33.93 2.87 -4.11
N ARG A 154 34.75 3.79 -3.57
CA ARG A 154 36.15 3.91 -3.96
C ARG A 154 36.97 2.72 -3.51
N ARG A 155 36.75 2.24 -2.29
CA ARG A 155 37.43 1.07 -1.74
C ARG A 155 37.08 -0.20 -2.52
N ALA A 156 35.79 -0.40 -2.84
CA ALA A 156 35.36 -1.53 -3.65
C ALA A 156 36.06 -1.55 -5.02
N ALA A 157 36.12 -0.40 -5.69
CA ALA A 157 36.80 -0.28 -6.97
C ALA A 157 38.33 -0.53 -6.92
N GLN A 158 38.97 -0.22 -5.79
CA GLN A 158 40.41 -0.43 -5.59
C GLN A 158 40.77 -1.85 -5.19
N MET A 159 39.92 -2.51 -4.40
CA MET A 159 40.17 -3.85 -3.84
C MET A 159 39.73 -4.98 -4.78
N GLY A 160 38.77 -4.71 -5.65
CA GLY A 160 38.10 -5.71 -6.45
C GLY A 160 37.03 -6.49 -5.66
N ASP A 161 36.14 -7.16 -6.39
CA ASP A 161 34.92 -7.77 -5.83
C ASP A 161 35.20 -8.79 -4.72
N ARG A 162 36.20 -9.64 -4.90
CA ARG A 162 36.51 -10.71 -3.95
C ARG A 162 36.94 -10.18 -2.58
N ASP A 163 37.87 -9.25 -2.58
CA ASP A 163 38.43 -8.67 -1.34
C ASP A 163 37.42 -7.72 -0.68
N TRP A 164 36.61 -7.06 -1.50
CA TRP A 164 35.51 -6.25 -1.02
C TRP A 164 34.45 -7.10 -0.27
N HIS A 165 34.04 -8.25 -0.82
CA HIS A 165 33.12 -9.16 -0.14
C HIS A 165 33.71 -9.68 1.17
N ALA A 166 34.98 -10.06 1.18
CA ALA A 166 35.65 -10.51 2.41
C ALA A 166 35.67 -9.41 3.50
N LEU A 167 35.87 -8.14 3.11
CA LEU A 167 35.78 -7.00 4.04
C LEU A 167 34.38 -6.82 4.59
N LEU A 168 33.34 -6.91 3.77
CA LEU A 168 31.95 -6.82 4.21
C LEU A 168 31.58 -7.95 5.21
N ASP A 169 31.98 -9.17 4.91
CA ASP A 169 31.75 -10.34 5.78
C ASP A 169 32.44 -10.15 7.14
N ALA A 170 33.67 -9.67 7.14
CA ALA A 170 34.41 -9.39 8.37
C ALA A 170 33.76 -8.25 9.19
N HIS A 171 33.32 -7.16 8.54
CA HIS A 171 32.57 -6.08 9.19
C HIS A 171 31.28 -6.59 9.83
N ASP A 172 30.48 -7.34 9.09
CA ASP A 172 29.22 -7.94 9.55
C ASP A 172 29.44 -8.88 10.75
N ALA A 173 30.49 -9.69 10.71
CA ALA A 173 30.84 -10.58 11.82
C ALA A 173 31.15 -9.78 13.09
N VAL A 174 31.92 -8.68 12.99
CA VAL A 174 32.22 -7.79 14.11
C VAL A 174 30.95 -7.16 14.68
N VAL A 175 30.09 -6.59 13.81
CA VAL A 175 28.83 -5.96 14.24
C VAL A 175 27.94 -6.97 14.94
N ARG A 176 27.74 -8.17 14.40
CA ARG A 176 26.96 -9.25 15.02
C ARG A 176 27.51 -9.68 16.37
N SER A 177 28.83 -9.81 16.47
CA SER A 177 29.49 -10.17 17.72
C SER A 177 29.27 -9.13 18.81
N GLN A 178 29.35 -7.83 18.47
CA GLN A 178 29.07 -6.76 19.42
C GLN A 178 27.60 -6.74 19.82
N LEU A 179 26.67 -6.87 18.88
CA LEU A 179 25.24 -6.92 19.19
C LEU A 179 24.87 -8.11 20.09
N ALA A 180 25.50 -9.26 19.91
CA ALA A 180 25.26 -10.44 20.74
C ALA A 180 25.61 -10.18 22.23
N ARG A 181 26.64 -9.37 22.51
CA ARG A 181 27.03 -9.00 23.88
C ARG A 181 25.94 -8.23 24.61
N PHE A 182 25.15 -7.41 23.91
CA PHE A 182 24.06 -6.64 24.50
C PHE A 182 22.76 -7.43 24.61
N ARG A 183 22.57 -8.48 23.81
CA ARG A 183 21.41 -9.39 23.94
C ARG A 183 21.54 -10.37 25.10
N ALA A 184 22.75 -10.72 25.47
CA ALA A 184 23.03 -11.61 26.62
C ALA A 184 22.91 -10.92 27.99
N ALA A 185 22.68 -9.61 28.01
CA ALA A 185 22.54 -8.80 29.25
C ALA A 185 21.08 -8.52 29.65
N ARG A 186 20.10 -9.32 29.14
CA ARG A 186 18.70 -9.28 29.58
C ARG A 186 18.35 -10.47 30.45
#